data_24726a58e8b3d377c1ee2d6599e4c14d
#
_entry.id   24726a58e8b3d377c1ee2d6599e4c14d
#
_cell.length_a   1.000
_cell.length_b   1.000
_cell.length_c   1.000
_cell.angle_alpha   90.00
_cell.angle_beta   90.00
_cell.angle_gamma   90.00
#
_symmetry.space_group_name_H-M   'P 1'
#
loop_
_entity.id
_entity.type
_entity.pdbx_description
1 polymer ?
#
loop_
_entity_poly.entity_id
_entity_poly.type
_entity_poly.pdbx_seq_one_letter_code
_entity_poly.pdbx_strand_id
1 'polypeptide(L)'
;MKRIPCIAIACLILTLSGCAVKSAADAETVCDPGSGPEPPQFCLTAELPAELQRSAEDSAEGRSVYTRAAGAYEVVIETAAGAPDAVLRQLTGRETAALDPVYLAWPQADQYQFAWTGADDEGALACCGTLLYDGTTCYTLPLRCAAELEKTYLGEFARILAHTRLTDAA
;
A
#
# COMPACT_ATOMS: atom_id res chain seq x y z
N MET A 1 16.92 -11.34 23.44
CA MET A 1 16.11 -10.58 22.49
C MET A 1 16.89 -10.49 21.18
N LYS A 2 16.53 -11.28 20.18
CA LYS A 2 17.18 -11.30 18.85
C LYS A 2 16.56 -10.17 18.02
N ARG A 3 17.37 -9.17 17.66
CA ARG A 3 16.97 -8.14 16.70
C ARG A 3 16.84 -8.81 15.32
N ILE A 4 15.65 -8.90 14.79
CA ILE A 4 15.38 -9.35 13.43
C ILE A 4 15.75 -8.16 12.53
N PRO A 5 16.69 -8.30 11.57
CA PRO A 5 17.04 -7.20 10.70
C PRO A 5 15.91 -6.96 9.67
N CYS A 6 15.23 -5.85 9.80
CA CYS A 6 14.21 -5.34 8.86
C CYS A 6 14.80 -4.90 7.49
N ILE A 7 16.07 -5.26 7.20
CA ILE A 7 16.86 -4.66 6.10
C ILE A 7 16.59 -5.32 4.73
N ALA A 8 15.90 -6.46 4.67
CA ALA A 8 15.82 -7.23 3.43
C ALA A 8 14.79 -6.71 2.40
N ILE A 9 13.79 -5.92 2.80
CA ILE A 9 12.67 -5.54 1.92
C ILE A 9 13.03 -4.37 0.99
N ALA A 10 13.80 -3.41 1.47
CA ALA A 10 14.11 -2.19 0.71
C ALA A 10 15.02 -2.39 -0.51
N CYS A 11 15.87 -3.42 -0.52
CA CYS A 11 16.85 -3.63 -1.62
C CYS A 11 16.31 -4.43 -2.80
N LEU A 12 15.16 -5.11 -2.69
CA LEU A 12 14.70 -6.03 -3.74
C LEU A 12 13.82 -5.36 -4.81
N ILE A 13 13.33 -4.16 -4.55
CA ILE A 13 12.40 -3.45 -5.45
C ILE A 13 13.09 -2.93 -6.73
N LEU A 14 14.42 -2.79 -6.71
CA LEU A 14 15.17 -2.14 -7.81
C LEU A 14 15.69 -3.07 -8.90
N THR A 15 15.53 -4.40 -8.84
CA THR A 15 16.19 -5.32 -9.79
C THR A 15 15.30 -6.21 -10.64
N LEU A 16 13.96 -6.07 -10.60
CA LEU A 16 13.07 -6.90 -11.43
C LEU A 16 12.67 -6.21 -12.75
N SER A 17 13.68 -5.91 -13.58
CA SER A 17 13.44 -5.76 -15.03
C SER A 17 13.52 -7.14 -15.68
N GLY A 18 12.36 -7.67 -16.07
CA GLY A 18 12.27 -8.71 -17.07
C GLY A 18 11.95 -10.11 -16.59
N CYS A 19 10.66 -10.42 -16.56
CA CYS A 19 10.11 -11.66 -17.13
C CYS A 19 8.58 -11.51 -17.20
N ALA A 20 8.06 -11.40 -18.40
CA ALA A 20 6.64 -11.31 -18.66
C ALA A 20 5.98 -12.67 -18.36
N VAL A 21 5.31 -12.78 -17.24
CA VAL A 21 4.26 -13.78 -17.03
C VAL A 21 2.94 -13.04 -17.23
N LYS A 22 2.28 -13.30 -18.37
CA LYS A 22 0.91 -12.87 -18.63
C LYS A 22 -0.01 -13.59 -17.64
N SER A 23 -0.32 -12.96 -16.54
CA SER A 23 -1.56 -13.17 -15.82
C SER A 23 -2.37 -11.91 -15.99
N ALA A 24 -3.57 -12.00 -16.55
CA ALA A 24 -4.49 -10.89 -16.66
C ALA A 24 -4.86 -10.47 -15.23
N ALA A 25 -4.16 -9.46 -14.72
CA ALA A 25 -4.56 -8.75 -13.55
C ALA A 25 -5.54 -7.67 -14.04
N ASP A 26 -6.77 -7.70 -13.55
CA ASP A 26 -7.68 -6.58 -13.74
C ASP A 26 -7.08 -5.39 -12.99
N ALA A 27 -6.83 -4.30 -13.72
CA ALA A 27 -6.42 -3.04 -13.09
C ALA A 27 -7.66 -2.48 -12.40
N GLU A 28 -7.66 -2.48 -11.07
CA GLU A 28 -8.72 -1.84 -10.32
C GLU A 28 -8.35 -0.39 -10.06
N THR A 29 -9.19 0.51 -10.56
CA THR A 29 -9.10 1.94 -10.31
C THR A 29 -10.04 2.25 -9.17
N VAL A 30 -9.49 2.57 -8.01
CA VAL A 30 -10.28 3.03 -6.88
C VAL A 30 -10.25 4.56 -6.89
N CYS A 31 -11.33 5.13 -7.44
CA CYS A 31 -11.65 6.53 -7.26
C CYS A 31 -12.53 6.63 -6.04
N ASP A 32 -11.97 7.08 -4.94
CA ASP A 32 -12.78 7.44 -3.80
C ASP A 32 -12.94 8.97 -3.79
N PRO A 33 -14.16 9.48 -3.89
CA PRO A 33 -14.42 10.91 -3.81
C PRO A 33 -14.25 11.41 -2.38
N GLY A 34 -13.11 11.24 -1.75
CA GLY A 34 -12.79 11.61 -0.39
C GLY A 34 -13.79 12.54 0.31
N SER A 35 -14.01 12.32 1.58
CA SER A 35 -14.94 13.10 2.43
C SER A 35 -14.56 14.58 2.65
N GLY A 36 -13.70 15.14 1.78
CA GLY A 36 -13.30 16.55 1.80
C GLY A 36 -14.28 17.45 1.06
N PRO A 37 -14.25 18.77 1.32
CA PRO A 37 -15.13 19.74 0.66
C PRO A 37 -14.88 19.87 -0.85
N GLU A 38 -13.79 19.35 -1.36
CA GLU A 38 -13.47 19.27 -2.80
C GLU A 38 -13.21 17.81 -3.17
N PRO A 39 -13.73 17.33 -4.33
CA PRO A 39 -13.43 15.99 -4.81
C PRO A 39 -11.92 15.86 -5.06
N PRO A 40 -11.32 14.69 -4.80
CA PRO A 40 -9.91 14.48 -5.07
C PRO A 40 -9.62 14.68 -6.56
N GLN A 41 -8.52 15.33 -6.87
CA GLN A 41 -8.07 15.57 -8.25
C GLN A 41 -7.62 14.28 -8.93
N PHE A 42 -7.19 13.29 -8.14
CA PHE A 42 -6.63 12.03 -8.61
C PHE A 42 -7.35 10.83 -8.00
N CYS A 43 -7.21 9.71 -8.69
CA CYS A 43 -7.59 8.39 -8.20
C CYS A 43 -6.34 7.53 -8.06
N LEU A 44 -6.28 6.72 -7.00
CA LEU A 44 -5.24 5.70 -6.88
C LEU A 44 -5.62 4.48 -7.73
N THR A 45 -4.74 4.11 -8.64
CA THR A 45 -4.88 2.92 -9.48
C THR A 45 -3.82 1.90 -9.09
N ALA A 46 -4.24 0.65 -8.87
CA ALA A 46 -3.35 -0.47 -8.57
C ALA A 46 -3.76 -1.71 -9.37
N GLU A 47 -2.77 -2.51 -9.79
CA GLU A 47 -3.03 -3.82 -10.39
C GLU A 47 -3.12 -4.86 -9.29
N LEU A 48 -4.34 -5.25 -8.93
CA LEU A 48 -4.61 -6.24 -7.92
C LEU A 48 -4.76 -7.64 -8.53
N PRO A 49 -4.30 -8.71 -7.86
CA PRO A 49 -4.58 -10.09 -8.26
C PRO A 49 -6.08 -10.37 -8.30
N ALA A 50 -6.52 -11.13 -9.32
CA ALA A 50 -7.94 -11.48 -9.51
C ALA A 50 -8.54 -12.31 -8.34
N GLU A 51 -7.69 -12.91 -7.52
CA GLU A 51 -8.10 -13.68 -6.33
C GLU A 51 -8.44 -12.79 -5.12
N LEU A 52 -8.15 -11.51 -5.18
CA LEU A 52 -8.54 -10.57 -4.13
C LEU A 52 -10.02 -10.22 -4.25
N GLN A 53 -10.70 -10.25 -3.13
CA GLN A 53 -12.12 -9.90 -3.04
C GLN A 53 -12.28 -8.66 -2.18
N ARG A 54 -13.08 -7.71 -2.65
CA ARG A 54 -13.42 -6.53 -1.87
C ARG A 54 -14.30 -6.91 -0.69
N SER A 55 -13.87 -6.55 0.52
CA SER A 55 -14.69 -6.69 1.73
C SER A 55 -15.68 -5.53 1.80
N ALA A 56 -16.97 -5.84 1.75
CA ALA A 56 -18.02 -4.82 1.91
C ALA A 56 -18.15 -4.36 3.36
N GLU A 57 -17.84 -5.22 4.33
CA GLU A 57 -17.95 -4.93 5.76
C GLU A 57 -16.83 -4.00 6.23
N ASP A 58 -15.60 -4.18 5.70
CA ASP A 58 -14.41 -3.42 6.10
C ASP A 58 -14.16 -2.19 5.23
N SER A 59 -14.92 -2.05 4.13
CA SER A 59 -14.83 -0.89 3.24
C SER A 59 -15.78 0.22 3.70
N ALA A 60 -15.33 1.47 3.58
CA ALA A 60 -16.10 2.66 3.90
C ALA A 60 -15.82 3.75 2.84
N GLU A 61 -16.45 4.91 2.96
CA GLU A 61 -16.11 6.07 2.16
C GLU A 61 -14.64 6.45 2.40
N GLY A 62 -13.88 6.66 1.35
CA GLY A 62 -12.43 6.94 1.42
C GLY A 62 -11.56 5.70 1.70
N ARG A 63 -12.14 4.51 1.85
CA ARG A 63 -11.40 3.30 2.20
C ARG A 63 -11.98 2.05 1.56
N SER A 64 -11.14 1.35 0.80
CA SER A 64 -11.48 0.05 0.21
C SER A 64 -10.54 -1.04 0.74
N VAL A 65 -11.10 -2.13 1.21
CA VAL A 65 -10.36 -3.26 1.76
C VAL A 65 -10.54 -4.47 0.85
N TYR A 66 -9.44 -5.11 0.49
CA TYR A 66 -9.39 -6.31 -0.34
C TYR A 66 -8.68 -7.41 0.43
N THR A 67 -9.29 -8.57 0.49
CA THR A 67 -8.72 -9.73 1.16
C THR A 67 -8.52 -10.89 0.20
N ARG A 68 -7.45 -11.64 0.37
CA ARG A 68 -7.28 -12.91 -0.32
C ARG A 68 -8.09 -14.00 0.38
N ALA A 69 -8.57 -14.96 -0.41
CA ALA A 69 -9.28 -16.13 0.14
C ALA A 69 -8.49 -16.75 1.31
N ALA A 70 -9.21 -17.12 2.37
CA ALA A 70 -8.66 -17.62 3.64
C ALA A 70 -7.85 -16.59 4.46
N GLY A 71 -8.00 -15.27 4.20
CA GLY A 71 -7.36 -14.24 5.01
C GLY A 71 -5.83 -14.20 4.92
N ALA A 72 -5.25 -14.76 3.85
CA ALA A 72 -3.80 -14.92 3.74
C ALA A 72 -3.06 -13.57 3.72
N TYR A 73 -3.66 -12.54 3.14
CA TYR A 73 -3.20 -11.15 3.23
C TYR A 73 -4.32 -10.17 2.89
N GLU A 74 -4.10 -8.92 3.25
CA GLU A 74 -5.00 -7.81 3.01
C GLU A 74 -4.30 -6.67 2.28
N VAL A 75 -5.04 -6.02 1.38
CA VAL A 75 -4.67 -4.76 0.72
C VAL A 75 -5.72 -3.72 1.10
N VAL A 76 -5.28 -2.59 1.61
CA VAL A 76 -6.17 -1.45 1.88
C VAL A 76 -5.82 -0.32 0.93
N ILE A 77 -6.82 0.31 0.36
CA ILE A 77 -6.68 1.56 -0.41
C ILE A 77 -7.45 2.63 0.34
N GLU A 78 -6.77 3.70 0.70
CA GLU A 78 -7.38 4.75 1.53
C GLU A 78 -6.87 6.13 1.12
N THR A 79 -7.76 7.11 1.16
CA THR A 79 -7.42 8.53 1.01
C THR A 79 -7.46 9.22 2.37
N ALA A 80 -6.47 10.07 2.63
CA ALA A 80 -6.38 10.83 3.88
C ALA A 80 -5.93 12.26 3.61
N ALA A 81 -6.56 13.20 4.28
CA ALA A 81 -6.10 14.59 4.29
C ALA A 81 -4.93 14.76 5.26
N GLY A 82 -3.97 15.59 4.90
CA GLY A 82 -2.86 15.94 5.78
C GLY A 82 -1.48 15.75 5.17
N ALA A 83 -0.47 16.10 5.94
CA ALA A 83 0.91 15.93 5.53
C ALA A 83 1.34 14.44 5.58
N PRO A 84 2.23 13.97 4.69
CA PRO A 84 2.70 12.60 4.64
C PRO A 84 3.17 12.03 5.99
N ASP A 85 3.92 12.81 6.76
CA ASP A 85 4.42 12.37 8.08
C ASP A 85 3.30 12.05 9.08
N ALA A 86 2.23 12.84 9.07
CA ALA A 86 1.08 12.63 9.96
C ALA A 86 0.31 11.36 9.55
N VAL A 87 0.10 11.17 8.25
CA VAL A 87 -0.59 10.00 7.71
C VAL A 87 0.23 8.74 7.92
N LEU A 88 1.55 8.76 7.67
CA LEU A 88 2.45 7.63 7.93
C LEU A 88 2.45 7.24 9.42
N ARG A 89 2.47 8.24 10.32
CA ARG A 89 2.39 7.98 11.76
C ARG A 89 1.06 7.36 12.16
N GLN A 90 -0.04 7.86 11.63
CA GLN A 90 -1.38 7.31 11.89
C GLN A 90 -1.48 5.86 11.39
N LEU A 91 -0.99 5.58 10.21
CA LEU A 91 -1.05 4.28 9.57
C LEU A 91 -0.16 3.22 10.26
N THR A 92 1.04 3.61 10.67
CA THR A 92 2.06 2.65 11.13
C THR A 92 2.33 2.70 12.63
N GLY A 93 1.84 3.74 13.32
CA GLY A 93 2.20 4.04 14.71
C GLY A 93 3.65 4.47 14.91
N ARG A 94 4.38 4.83 13.84
CA ARG A 94 5.81 5.14 13.87
C ARG A 94 6.10 6.50 13.26
N GLU A 95 7.17 7.14 13.73
CA GLU A 95 7.70 8.35 13.11
C GLU A 95 8.32 8.01 11.74
N THR A 96 8.20 8.90 10.76
CA THR A 96 8.71 8.69 9.39
C THR A 96 10.21 8.36 9.38
N ALA A 97 11.01 9.03 10.21
CA ALA A 97 12.44 8.74 10.33
C ALA A 97 12.75 7.29 10.81
N ALA A 98 11.82 6.66 11.53
CA ALA A 98 11.97 5.28 11.99
C ALA A 98 11.53 4.24 10.93
N LEU A 99 10.75 4.68 9.93
CA LEU A 99 10.33 3.86 8.80
C LEU A 99 11.41 3.80 7.71
N ASP A 100 12.27 4.84 7.63
CA ASP A 100 13.29 5.01 6.58
C ASP A 100 12.71 4.79 5.16
N PRO A 101 11.66 5.53 4.76
CA PRO A 101 10.95 5.30 3.53
C PRO A 101 11.82 5.62 2.31
N VAL A 102 11.66 4.84 1.24
CA VAL A 102 12.23 5.20 -0.07
C VAL A 102 11.36 6.30 -0.67
N TYR A 103 11.96 7.45 -0.90
CA TYR A 103 11.31 8.62 -1.51
C TYR A 103 11.54 8.65 -3.02
N LEU A 104 10.47 8.84 -3.78
CA LEU A 104 10.48 8.98 -5.23
C LEU A 104 9.64 10.21 -5.61
N ALA A 105 10.25 11.15 -6.33
CA ALA A 105 9.54 12.31 -6.85
C ALA A 105 8.96 12.01 -8.24
N TRP A 106 7.67 12.23 -8.41
CA TRP A 106 6.96 12.09 -9.68
C TRP A 106 6.34 13.43 -10.10
N PRO A 107 6.04 13.65 -11.38
CA PRO A 107 5.42 14.91 -11.82
C PRO A 107 4.07 15.23 -11.16
N GLN A 108 3.28 14.21 -10.80
CA GLN A 108 1.95 14.39 -10.20
C GLN A 108 1.93 14.23 -8.68
N ALA A 109 2.92 13.56 -8.08
CA ALA A 109 2.90 13.25 -6.66
C ALA A 109 4.27 12.88 -6.13
N ASP A 110 4.50 13.14 -4.86
CA ASP A 110 5.60 12.55 -4.10
C ASP A 110 5.20 11.15 -3.65
N GLN A 111 6.08 10.17 -3.82
CA GLN A 111 5.84 8.80 -3.41
C GLN A 111 6.80 8.38 -2.31
N TYR A 112 6.25 7.73 -1.29
CA TYR A 112 6.96 7.13 -0.17
C TYR A 112 6.67 5.63 -0.13
N GLN A 113 7.70 4.80 -0.25
CA GLN A 113 7.58 3.35 -0.06
C GLN A 113 8.19 2.97 1.27
N PHE A 114 7.50 2.18 2.08
CA PHE A 114 7.89 1.87 3.45
C PHE A 114 7.47 0.46 3.85
N ALA A 115 8.11 -0.06 4.90
CA ALA A 115 7.76 -1.33 5.51
C ALA A 115 7.82 -1.22 7.04
N TRP A 116 6.95 -1.95 7.72
CA TRP A 116 6.93 -1.99 9.18
C TRP A 116 6.43 -3.36 9.69
N THR A 117 6.61 -3.59 10.96
CA THR A 117 6.01 -4.72 11.65
C THR A 117 4.87 -4.24 12.53
N GLY A 118 3.73 -4.88 12.42
CA GLY A 118 2.55 -4.67 13.25
C GLY A 118 2.25 -5.89 14.11
N ALA A 119 1.14 -5.84 14.79
CA ALA A 119 0.53 -6.99 15.47
C ALA A 119 -0.98 -6.77 15.54
N ASP A 120 -1.73 -7.85 15.53
CA ASP A 120 -3.16 -7.92 15.83
C ASP A 120 -3.43 -9.01 16.85
N ASP A 121 -4.70 -9.36 17.05
CA ASP A 121 -5.12 -10.40 17.99
C ASP A 121 -4.66 -11.81 17.57
N GLU A 122 -4.31 -12.01 16.30
CA GLU A 122 -3.84 -13.28 15.74
C GLU A 122 -2.32 -13.41 15.81
N GLY A 123 -1.58 -12.29 15.95
CA GLY A 123 -0.13 -12.33 16.09
C GLY A 123 0.64 -11.20 15.42
N ALA A 124 1.89 -11.50 15.07
CA ALA A 124 2.78 -10.54 14.42
C ALA A 124 2.46 -10.40 12.92
N LEU A 125 2.43 -9.17 12.43
CA LEU A 125 2.19 -8.83 11.04
C LEU A 125 3.47 -8.32 10.36
N ALA A 126 3.68 -8.76 9.12
CA ALA A 126 4.57 -8.11 8.18
C ALA A 126 3.76 -7.17 7.28
N CYS A 127 4.16 -5.92 7.24
CA CYS A 127 3.45 -4.86 6.54
C CYS A 127 4.41 -4.10 5.62
N CYS A 128 3.93 -3.72 4.45
CA CYS A 128 4.60 -2.78 3.57
C CYS A 128 3.55 -1.92 2.86
N GLY A 129 3.96 -0.83 2.23
CA GLY A 129 3.00 0.02 1.56
C GLY A 129 3.64 1.15 0.77
N THR A 130 2.78 1.87 0.07
CA THR A 130 3.13 3.13 -0.57
C THR A 130 2.15 4.21 -0.15
N LEU A 131 2.65 5.44 -0.06
CA LEU A 131 1.89 6.65 0.08
C LEU A 131 2.26 7.56 -1.09
N LEU A 132 1.26 8.05 -1.82
CA LEU A 132 1.41 9.10 -2.84
C LEU A 132 0.78 10.38 -2.32
N TYR A 133 1.46 11.51 -2.49
CA TYR A 133 1.02 12.80 -2.01
C TYR A 133 1.01 13.82 -3.16
N ASP A 134 -0.16 14.35 -3.49
CA ASP A 134 -0.36 15.30 -4.60
C ASP A 134 -0.17 16.77 -4.20
N GLY A 135 0.25 17.04 -2.97
CA GLY A 135 0.37 18.38 -2.39
C GLY A 135 -0.79 18.73 -1.43
N THR A 136 -1.87 17.97 -1.43
CA THR A 136 -3.06 18.19 -0.59
C THR A 136 -3.58 16.92 0.06
N THR A 137 -3.61 15.82 -0.69
CA THR A 137 -4.19 14.54 -0.30
C THR A 137 -3.14 13.44 -0.33
N CYS A 138 -3.16 12.59 0.66
CA CYS A 138 -2.39 11.36 0.71
C CYS A 138 -3.27 10.19 0.25
N TYR A 139 -2.73 9.42 -0.69
CA TYR A 139 -3.31 8.18 -1.19
C TYR A 139 -2.45 7.03 -0.71
N THR A 140 -2.98 6.14 0.10
CA THR A 140 -2.21 5.07 0.73
C THR A 140 -2.63 3.71 0.22
N LEU A 141 -1.66 2.82 0.07
CA LEU A 141 -1.88 1.41 -0.24
C LEU A 141 -0.99 0.56 0.68
N PRO A 142 -1.42 0.30 1.92
CA PRO A 142 -0.80 -0.70 2.78
C PRO A 142 -1.22 -2.12 2.40
N LEU A 143 -0.23 -3.04 2.51
CA LEU A 143 -0.41 -4.48 2.39
C LEU A 143 0.05 -5.11 3.70
N ARG A 144 -0.69 -6.11 4.18
CA ARG A 144 -0.36 -6.80 5.43
C ARG A 144 -0.66 -8.30 5.36
N CYS A 145 0.21 -9.10 5.94
CA CYS A 145 0.01 -10.54 6.12
C CYS A 145 0.59 -10.98 7.47
N ALA A 146 0.27 -12.19 7.91
CA ALA A 146 0.95 -12.81 9.03
C ALA A 146 2.47 -12.86 8.76
N ALA A 147 3.30 -12.60 9.78
CA ALA A 147 4.74 -12.45 9.61
C ALA A 147 5.43 -13.70 9.03
N GLU A 148 4.91 -14.89 9.32
CA GLU A 148 5.41 -16.15 8.75
C GLU A 148 5.14 -16.30 7.25
N LEU A 149 4.16 -15.57 6.71
CA LEU A 149 3.78 -15.58 5.30
C LEU A 149 4.50 -14.52 4.46
N GLU A 150 5.28 -13.63 5.08
CA GLU A 150 5.99 -12.53 4.42
C GLU A 150 6.75 -12.99 3.17
N LYS A 151 7.57 -14.04 3.31
CA LYS A 151 8.39 -14.56 2.20
C LYS A 151 7.56 -15.11 1.05
N THR A 152 6.36 -15.61 1.34
CA THR A 152 5.45 -16.16 0.34
C THR A 152 4.87 -15.07 -0.53
N TYR A 153 4.51 -13.92 0.06
CA TYR A 153 3.82 -12.85 -0.64
C TYR A 153 4.69 -11.66 -1.04
N LEU A 154 5.98 -11.63 -0.65
CA LEU A 154 6.90 -10.53 -0.94
C LEU A 154 6.94 -10.16 -2.44
N GLY A 155 7.02 -11.15 -3.34
CA GLY A 155 7.05 -10.91 -4.79
C GLY A 155 5.74 -10.34 -5.33
N GLU A 156 4.60 -10.78 -4.79
CA GLU A 156 3.29 -10.27 -5.15
C GLU A 156 3.08 -8.83 -4.64
N PHE A 157 3.48 -8.55 -3.41
CA PHE A 157 3.46 -7.22 -2.83
C PHE A 157 4.33 -6.24 -3.63
N ALA A 158 5.55 -6.64 -3.97
CA ALA A 158 6.44 -5.83 -4.80
C ALA A 158 5.81 -5.50 -6.17
N ARG A 159 5.10 -6.44 -6.79
CA ARG A 159 4.40 -6.22 -8.06
C ARG A 159 3.25 -5.23 -7.90
N ILE A 160 2.40 -5.38 -6.87
CA ILE A 160 1.30 -4.45 -6.60
C ILE A 160 1.84 -3.03 -6.41
N LEU A 161 2.86 -2.86 -5.56
CA LEU A 161 3.46 -1.56 -5.28
C LEU A 161 4.11 -0.93 -6.53
N ALA A 162 4.75 -1.73 -7.39
CA ALA A 162 5.38 -1.25 -8.63
C ALA A 162 4.37 -0.74 -9.67
N HIS A 163 3.10 -1.22 -9.63
CA HIS A 163 2.04 -0.80 -10.54
C HIS A 163 1.02 0.15 -9.89
N THR A 164 1.35 0.66 -8.71
CA THR A 164 0.51 1.65 -8.02
C THR A 164 0.89 3.06 -8.47
N ARG A 165 -0.12 3.83 -8.92
CA ARG A 165 0.05 5.21 -9.43
C ARG A 165 -1.20 6.05 -9.21
N LEU A 166 -1.06 7.37 -9.32
CA LEU A 166 -2.19 8.28 -9.45
C LEU A 166 -2.58 8.42 -10.92
N THR A 167 -3.88 8.51 -11.16
CA THR A 167 -4.49 8.85 -12.45
C THR A 167 -5.50 9.97 -12.23
N ASP A 168 -5.74 10.80 -13.25
CA ASP A 168 -6.73 11.87 -13.15
C ASP A 168 -8.10 11.29 -12.80
N ALA A 169 -8.80 11.93 -11.87
CA ALA A 169 -10.18 11.61 -11.57
C ALA A 169 -11.06 12.04 -12.78
N ALA A 170 -11.90 11.14 -13.27
CA ALA A 170 -12.75 11.38 -14.44
C ALA A 170 -13.99 12.22 -14.09
#